data_7096f4d3903917f059d8623e9e0ea2a7
#
_entry.id   7096f4d3903917f059d8623e9e0ea2a7
#
_cell.length_a   1.000
_cell.length_b   1.000
_cell.length_c   1.000
_cell.angle_alpha   90.00
_cell.angle_beta   90.00
_cell.angle_gamma   90.00
#
_symmetry.space_group_name_H-M   'P 1'
#
loop_
_entity.id
_entity.type
_entity.pdbx_description
1 polymer ?
#
loop_
_entity_poly.entity_id
_entity_poly.type
_entity_poly.pdbx_seq_one_letter_code
_entity_poly.pdbx_strand_id
1 'polypeptide(L)'
;MKGNEEVIQVLQDVLCAELTAINQYFIHARMCDNWGYDKLAAYLRKESIEEMRHAQDVIDRILYFDATPNMQKYMKINVGHDIQEQFHHDLELEYQAVPRLNKGVEIARSQGDNGTRSLFEAILKDEEEHVDWLEAQLHQIKEMGYQNYLTRQVNHES
;
A
#
# COMPACT_ATOMS: atom_id res chain seq x y z
N MET A 1 6.12 6.56 -26.27
CA MET A 1 6.93 5.40 -26.70
C MET A 1 6.06 4.15 -26.61
N LYS A 2 6.10 3.32 -27.62
CA LYS A 2 5.35 2.06 -27.58
C LYS A 2 5.99 1.07 -26.61
N GLY A 3 5.22 0.58 -25.65
CA GLY A 3 5.71 -0.38 -24.66
C GLY A 3 5.25 -1.80 -24.94
N ASN A 4 5.77 -2.74 -24.16
CA ASN A 4 5.35 -4.13 -24.18
C ASN A 4 4.00 -4.26 -23.50
N GLU A 5 3.04 -4.94 -24.13
CA GLU A 5 1.67 -5.07 -23.62
C GLU A 5 1.61 -5.80 -22.27
N GLU A 6 2.45 -6.82 -22.08
CA GLU A 6 2.50 -7.56 -20.83
C GLU A 6 2.98 -6.69 -19.67
N VAL A 7 4.02 -5.86 -19.92
CA VAL A 7 4.54 -4.90 -18.94
C VAL A 7 3.47 -3.86 -18.59
N ILE A 8 2.80 -3.31 -19.61
CA ILE A 8 1.72 -2.32 -19.41
C ILE A 8 0.60 -2.92 -18.57
N GLN A 9 0.22 -4.19 -18.83
CA GLN A 9 -0.84 -4.84 -18.05
C GLN A 9 -0.45 -4.97 -16.57
N VAL A 10 0.80 -5.33 -16.28
CA VAL A 10 1.28 -5.39 -14.89
C VAL A 10 1.26 -4.01 -14.25
N LEU A 11 1.67 -2.97 -14.97
CA LEU A 11 1.56 -1.59 -14.47
C LEU A 11 0.12 -1.22 -14.13
N GLN A 12 -0.85 -1.61 -14.97
CA GLN A 12 -2.27 -1.37 -14.69
C GLN A 12 -2.74 -2.16 -13.47
N ASP A 13 -2.28 -3.39 -13.29
CA ASP A 13 -2.62 -4.21 -12.11
C ASP A 13 -2.04 -3.61 -10.83
N VAL A 14 -0.82 -3.10 -10.88
CA VAL A 14 -0.19 -2.41 -9.74
C VAL A 14 -0.96 -1.12 -9.44
N LEU A 15 -1.32 -0.35 -10.47
CA LEU A 15 -2.11 0.87 -10.28
C LEU A 15 -3.44 0.57 -9.59
N CYS A 16 -4.14 -0.47 -10.01
CA CYS A 16 -5.41 -0.90 -9.39
C CYS A 16 -5.20 -1.17 -7.89
N ALA A 17 -4.14 -1.87 -7.54
CA ALA A 17 -3.81 -2.18 -6.15
C ALA A 17 -3.46 -0.92 -5.35
N GLU A 18 -2.67 0.00 -5.94
CA GLU A 18 -2.29 1.25 -5.27
C GLU A 18 -3.50 2.15 -5.02
N LEU A 19 -4.40 2.28 -6.00
CA LEU A 19 -5.63 3.06 -5.84
C LEU A 19 -6.51 2.49 -4.71
N THR A 20 -6.56 1.17 -4.60
CA THR A 20 -7.28 0.49 -3.51
C THR A 20 -6.63 0.78 -2.16
N ALA A 21 -5.31 0.65 -2.07
CA ALA A 21 -4.56 0.88 -0.83
C ALA A 21 -4.67 2.34 -0.36
N ILE A 22 -4.59 3.31 -1.26
CA ILE A 22 -4.77 4.73 -0.94
C ILE A 22 -6.07 4.93 -0.16
N ASN A 23 -7.17 4.41 -0.69
CA ASN A 23 -8.49 4.57 -0.09
C ASN A 23 -8.63 3.82 1.23
N GLN A 24 -8.12 2.60 1.30
CA GLN A 24 -8.22 1.79 2.53
C GLN A 24 -7.41 2.40 3.67
N TYR A 25 -6.15 2.78 3.43
CA TYR A 25 -5.34 3.46 4.44
C TYR A 25 -5.95 4.81 4.85
N PHE A 26 -6.49 5.54 3.89
CA PHE A 26 -7.10 6.84 4.17
C PHE A 26 -8.30 6.72 5.09
N ILE A 27 -9.25 5.81 4.79
CA ILE A 27 -10.41 5.63 5.68
C ILE A 27 -10.00 5.12 7.06
N HIS A 28 -9.03 4.20 7.14
CA HIS A 28 -8.53 3.71 8.43
C HIS A 28 -7.89 4.85 9.23
N ALA A 29 -7.13 5.73 8.57
CA ALA A 29 -6.55 6.91 9.21
C ALA A 29 -7.63 7.83 9.79
N ARG A 30 -8.70 8.08 9.03
CA ARG A 30 -9.79 8.93 9.49
C ARG A 30 -10.55 8.31 10.68
N MET A 31 -10.74 7.00 10.64
CA MET A 31 -11.37 6.29 11.75
C MET A 31 -10.52 6.37 13.03
N CYS A 32 -9.20 6.15 12.92
CA CYS A 32 -8.28 6.28 14.04
C CYS A 32 -8.29 7.70 14.62
N ASP A 33 -8.31 8.71 13.76
CA ASP A 33 -8.41 10.10 14.18
C ASP A 33 -9.72 10.37 14.95
N ASN A 34 -10.82 9.85 14.43
CA ASN A 34 -12.13 9.98 15.08
C ASN A 34 -12.18 9.33 16.46
N TRP A 35 -11.43 8.25 16.65
CA TRP A 35 -11.35 7.56 17.96
C TRP A 35 -10.31 8.17 18.88
N GLY A 36 -9.53 9.16 18.43
CA GLY A 36 -8.51 9.80 19.23
C GLY A 36 -7.16 9.11 19.27
N TYR A 37 -6.92 8.12 18.40
CA TYR A 37 -5.63 7.43 18.30
C TYR A 37 -4.73 8.16 17.32
N ASP A 38 -4.22 9.31 17.76
CA ASP A 38 -3.54 10.28 16.90
C ASP A 38 -2.26 9.76 16.26
N LYS A 39 -1.51 8.92 16.98
CA LYS A 39 -0.27 8.34 16.42
C LYS A 39 -0.55 7.40 15.27
N LEU A 40 -1.56 6.55 15.41
CA LEU A 40 -1.97 5.65 14.33
C LEU A 40 -2.56 6.42 13.17
N ALA A 41 -3.40 7.41 13.45
CA ALA A 41 -3.99 8.26 12.41
C ALA A 41 -2.91 8.92 11.56
N ALA A 42 -1.88 9.48 12.19
CA ALA A 42 -0.77 10.12 11.49
C ALA A 42 0.02 9.12 10.63
N TYR A 43 0.29 7.94 11.17
CA TYR A 43 1.03 6.90 10.45
C TYR A 43 0.24 6.39 9.23
N LEU A 44 -1.02 6.03 9.42
CA LEU A 44 -1.86 5.49 8.34
C LEU A 44 -2.11 6.54 7.25
N ARG A 45 -2.24 7.81 7.62
CA ARG A 45 -2.33 8.89 6.64
C ARG A 45 -1.05 9.00 5.82
N LYS A 46 0.11 8.91 6.46
CA LYS A 46 1.40 8.90 5.78
C LYS A 46 1.50 7.74 4.79
N GLU A 47 1.03 6.56 5.18
CA GLU A 47 1.00 5.38 4.30
C GLU A 47 0.09 5.60 3.09
N SER A 48 -1.08 6.20 3.29
CA SER A 48 -1.98 6.54 2.18
C SER A 48 -1.31 7.49 1.18
N ILE A 49 -0.57 8.48 1.69
CA ILE A 49 0.17 9.43 0.84
C ILE A 49 1.31 8.72 0.09
N GLU A 50 2.00 7.79 0.74
CA GLU A 50 3.05 7.01 0.09
C GLU A 50 2.49 6.16 -1.04
N GLU A 51 1.36 5.50 -0.84
CA GLU A 51 0.67 4.74 -1.88
C GLU A 51 0.25 5.66 -3.05
N MET A 52 -0.11 6.91 -2.76
CA MET A 52 -0.41 7.90 -3.80
C MET A 52 0.82 8.23 -4.64
N ARG A 53 1.99 8.32 -4.01
CA ARG A 53 3.26 8.53 -4.75
C ARG A 53 3.58 7.34 -5.64
N HIS A 54 3.36 6.12 -5.14
CA HIS A 54 3.50 4.90 -5.95
C HIS A 54 2.57 4.96 -7.15
N ALA A 55 1.30 5.31 -6.94
CA ALA A 55 0.33 5.44 -8.03
C ALA A 55 0.78 6.48 -9.06
N GLN A 56 1.29 7.62 -8.61
CA GLN A 56 1.81 8.65 -9.51
C GLN A 56 2.93 8.11 -10.39
N ASP A 57 3.90 7.43 -9.80
CA ASP A 57 5.04 6.89 -10.55
C ASP A 57 4.60 5.82 -11.56
N VAL A 58 3.63 4.99 -11.18
CA VAL A 58 3.06 3.98 -12.09
C VAL A 58 2.29 4.64 -13.23
N ILE A 59 1.48 5.66 -12.93
CA ILE A 59 0.75 6.44 -13.93
C ILE A 59 1.72 7.06 -14.93
N ASP A 60 2.77 7.70 -14.43
CA ASP A 60 3.78 8.33 -15.28
C ASP A 60 4.44 7.31 -16.22
N ARG A 61 4.68 6.09 -15.73
CA ARG A 61 5.28 5.04 -16.56
C ARG A 61 4.33 4.52 -17.63
N ILE A 62 3.04 4.38 -17.30
CA ILE A 62 2.00 4.02 -18.28
C ILE A 62 1.91 5.09 -19.36
N LEU A 63 1.90 6.35 -18.97
CA LEU A 63 1.86 7.48 -19.92
C LEU A 63 3.11 7.53 -20.78
N TYR A 64 4.27 7.21 -20.23
CA TYR A 64 5.53 7.09 -21.00
C TYR A 64 5.38 6.10 -22.17
N PHE A 65 4.60 5.05 -21.98
CA PHE A 65 4.32 4.05 -23.01
C PHE A 65 3.13 4.43 -23.93
N ASP A 66 2.65 5.67 -23.85
CA ASP A 66 1.50 6.16 -24.63
C ASP A 66 0.22 5.34 -24.39
N ALA A 67 0.11 4.72 -23.23
CA ALA A 67 -1.10 4.02 -22.80
C ALA A 67 -1.91 4.89 -21.83
N THR A 68 -3.18 4.57 -21.67
CA THR A 68 -4.07 5.30 -20.77
C THR A 68 -4.19 4.58 -19.44
N PRO A 69 -3.78 5.21 -18.30
CA PRO A 69 -3.95 4.59 -16.99
C PRO A 69 -5.43 4.34 -16.67
N ASN A 70 -5.73 3.15 -16.17
CA ASN A 70 -7.09 2.80 -15.74
C ASN A 70 -7.33 3.30 -14.32
N MET A 71 -8.01 4.44 -14.20
CA MET A 71 -8.34 5.08 -12.93
C MET A 71 -9.66 4.61 -12.33
N GLN A 72 -10.40 3.74 -13.00
CA GLN A 72 -11.74 3.32 -12.60
C GLN A 72 -11.77 1.95 -11.93
N LYS A 73 -10.69 1.17 -12.06
CA LYS A 73 -10.64 -0.20 -11.53
C LYS A 73 -10.06 -0.20 -10.12
N TYR A 74 -10.79 -0.81 -9.21
CA TYR A 74 -10.39 -1.01 -7.82
C TYR A 74 -10.55 -2.46 -7.43
N MET A 75 -9.72 -2.91 -6.50
CA MET A 75 -9.94 -4.14 -5.77
C MET A 75 -10.96 -3.84 -4.65
N LYS A 76 -11.39 -4.86 -3.92
CA LYS A 76 -12.26 -4.65 -2.78
C LYS A 76 -11.53 -3.87 -1.68
N ILE A 77 -12.17 -2.80 -1.20
CA ILE A 77 -11.73 -2.05 -0.04
C ILE A 77 -12.36 -2.69 1.19
N ASN A 78 -11.54 -3.17 2.11
CA ASN A 78 -12.00 -3.82 3.35
C ASN A 78 -11.77 -2.87 4.52
N VAL A 79 -12.85 -2.28 5.02
CA VAL A 79 -12.80 -1.36 6.15
C VAL A 79 -12.89 -2.15 7.44
N GLY A 80 -11.90 -2.01 8.32
CA GLY A 80 -11.90 -2.65 9.64
C GLY A 80 -12.74 -1.87 10.63
N HIS A 81 -13.51 -2.58 11.47
CA HIS A 81 -14.38 -1.96 12.45
C HIS A 81 -13.64 -1.58 13.73
N ASP A 82 -12.48 -2.16 13.97
CA ASP A 82 -11.56 -1.78 15.03
C ASP A 82 -10.12 -1.79 14.49
N ILE A 83 -9.20 -1.31 15.30
CA ILE A 83 -7.79 -1.13 14.85
C ILE A 83 -7.14 -2.48 14.51
N GLN A 84 -7.39 -3.52 15.29
CA GLN A 84 -6.81 -4.83 15.02
C GLN A 84 -7.31 -5.39 13.70
N GLU A 85 -8.59 -5.27 13.43
CA GLU A 85 -9.17 -5.68 12.14
C GLU A 85 -8.63 -4.84 10.99
N GLN A 86 -8.45 -3.53 11.19
CA GLN A 86 -7.84 -2.65 10.20
C GLN A 86 -6.43 -3.12 9.83
N PHE A 87 -5.61 -3.48 10.82
CA PHE A 87 -4.26 -4.00 10.57
C PHE A 87 -4.28 -5.30 9.79
N HIS A 88 -5.21 -6.22 10.10
CA HIS A 88 -5.33 -7.47 9.34
C HIS A 88 -5.73 -7.21 7.89
N HIS A 89 -6.67 -6.29 7.64
CA HIS A 89 -7.08 -5.94 6.29
C HIS A 89 -5.95 -5.25 5.52
N ASP A 90 -5.23 -4.35 6.16
CA ASP A 90 -4.10 -3.67 5.52
C ASP A 90 -2.97 -4.65 5.21
N LEU A 91 -2.68 -5.57 6.14
CA LEU A 91 -1.65 -6.59 5.94
C LEU A 91 -2.01 -7.53 4.78
N GLU A 92 -3.29 -7.88 4.64
CA GLU A 92 -3.75 -8.69 3.51
C GLU A 92 -3.47 -8.00 2.17
N LEU A 93 -3.70 -6.69 2.06
CA LEU A 93 -3.32 -5.93 0.87
C LEU A 93 -1.83 -6.02 0.57
N GLU A 94 -1.00 -5.87 1.61
CA GLU A 94 0.45 -5.92 1.45
C GLU A 94 0.94 -7.33 1.09
N TYR A 95 0.34 -8.37 1.66
CA TYR A 95 0.68 -9.75 1.31
C TYR A 95 0.34 -10.09 -0.14
N GLN A 96 -0.66 -9.42 -0.72
CA GLN A 96 -0.97 -9.55 -2.14
C GLN A 96 -0.04 -8.69 -3.01
N ALA A 97 0.36 -7.53 -2.51
CA ALA A 97 1.22 -6.59 -3.23
C ALA A 97 2.62 -7.16 -3.48
N VAL A 98 3.22 -7.78 -2.46
CA VAL A 98 4.59 -8.30 -2.55
C VAL A 98 4.76 -9.31 -3.68
N PRO A 99 3.97 -10.40 -3.78
CA PRO A 99 4.11 -11.33 -4.91
C PRO A 99 3.76 -10.70 -6.26
N ARG A 100 2.80 -9.75 -6.29
CA ARG A 100 2.46 -9.04 -7.53
C ARG A 100 3.66 -8.25 -8.05
N LEU A 101 4.34 -7.53 -7.18
CA LEU A 101 5.51 -6.74 -7.53
C LEU A 101 6.70 -7.61 -7.90
N ASN A 102 6.93 -8.72 -7.19
CA ASN A 102 7.98 -9.67 -7.56
C ASN A 102 7.75 -10.24 -8.96
N LYS A 103 6.50 -10.59 -9.27
CA LYS A 103 6.13 -11.05 -10.61
C LYS A 103 6.35 -9.95 -11.66
N GLY A 104 5.98 -8.72 -11.31
CA GLY A 104 6.18 -7.56 -12.18
C GLY A 104 7.65 -7.30 -12.49
N VAL A 105 8.51 -7.40 -11.48
CA VAL A 105 9.97 -7.29 -11.65
C VAL A 105 10.46 -8.33 -12.66
N GLU A 106 10.03 -9.57 -12.53
CA GLU A 106 10.46 -10.66 -13.42
C GLU A 106 9.96 -10.46 -14.85
N ILE A 107 8.71 -10.03 -15.02
CA ILE A 107 8.16 -9.74 -16.36
C ILE A 107 8.91 -8.59 -17.01
N ALA A 108 9.14 -7.49 -16.30
CA ALA A 108 9.87 -6.34 -16.83
C ALA A 108 11.30 -6.73 -17.21
N ARG A 109 11.98 -7.50 -16.36
CA ARG A 109 13.32 -8.00 -16.65
C ARG A 109 13.34 -8.85 -17.92
N SER A 110 12.39 -9.77 -18.07
CA SER A 110 12.33 -10.69 -19.21
C SER A 110 12.08 -9.95 -20.53
N GLN A 111 11.44 -8.79 -20.48
CA GLN A 111 11.17 -7.95 -21.64
C GLN A 111 12.25 -6.90 -21.89
N GLY A 112 13.32 -6.93 -21.10
CA GLY A 112 14.40 -5.95 -21.22
C GLY A 112 14.03 -4.54 -20.77
N ASP A 113 12.97 -4.41 -19.97
CA ASP A 113 12.48 -3.12 -19.46
C ASP A 113 12.99 -2.87 -18.05
N ASN A 114 14.24 -2.48 -17.96
CA ASN A 114 14.89 -2.23 -16.67
C ASN A 114 14.36 -0.96 -15.97
N GLY A 115 13.81 -0.01 -16.72
CA GLY A 115 13.17 1.18 -16.14
C GLY A 115 11.93 0.80 -15.33
N THR A 116 11.06 -0.03 -15.87
CA THR A 116 9.88 -0.54 -15.15
C THR A 116 10.30 -1.49 -14.03
N ARG A 117 11.28 -2.34 -14.26
CA ARG A 117 11.83 -3.22 -13.23
C ARG A 117 12.31 -2.42 -12.02
N SER A 118 13.08 -1.36 -12.23
CA SER A 118 13.59 -0.50 -11.17
C SER A 118 12.45 0.17 -10.39
N LEU A 119 11.40 0.62 -11.09
CA LEU A 119 10.21 1.18 -10.46
C LEU A 119 9.54 0.15 -9.53
N PHE A 120 9.31 -1.05 -10.02
CA PHE A 120 8.70 -2.11 -9.22
C PHE A 120 9.56 -2.52 -8.02
N GLU A 121 10.88 -2.56 -8.18
CA GLU A 121 11.79 -2.88 -7.07
C GLU A 121 11.71 -1.82 -5.97
N ALA A 122 11.62 -0.54 -6.34
CA ALA A 122 11.48 0.55 -5.37
C ALA A 122 10.16 0.47 -4.61
N ILE A 123 9.06 0.20 -5.30
CA ILE A 123 7.74 0.04 -4.68
C ILE A 123 7.75 -1.20 -3.77
N LEU A 124 8.32 -2.30 -4.23
CA LEU A 124 8.42 -3.55 -3.47
C LEU A 124 9.12 -3.33 -2.13
N LYS A 125 10.20 -2.58 -2.11
CA LYS A 125 10.93 -2.25 -0.88
C LYS A 125 10.02 -1.55 0.12
N ASP A 126 9.24 -0.58 -0.34
CA ASP A 126 8.31 0.16 0.52
C ASP A 126 7.20 -0.75 1.05
N GLU A 127 6.65 -1.62 0.19
CA GLU A 127 5.60 -2.56 0.59
C GLU A 127 6.11 -3.59 1.59
N GLU A 128 7.36 -4.03 1.47
CA GLU A 128 7.96 -4.92 2.47
C GLU A 128 8.13 -4.22 3.82
N GLU A 129 8.45 -2.94 3.83
CA GLU A 129 8.49 -2.13 5.05
C GLU A 129 7.11 -2.01 5.69
N HIS A 130 6.06 -1.88 4.89
CA HIS A 130 4.66 -1.86 5.38
C HIS A 130 4.29 -3.20 6.02
N VAL A 131 4.66 -4.32 5.40
CA VAL A 131 4.45 -5.66 5.96
C VAL A 131 5.11 -5.75 7.34
N ASP A 132 6.37 -5.36 7.43
CA ASP A 132 7.14 -5.44 8.66
C ASP A 132 6.50 -4.62 9.77
N TRP A 133 6.10 -3.40 9.46
CA TRP A 133 5.43 -2.53 10.44
C TRP A 133 4.11 -3.12 10.93
N LEU A 134 3.25 -3.58 10.00
CA LEU A 134 1.95 -4.14 10.35
C LEU A 134 2.10 -5.42 11.19
N GLU A 135 3.03 -6.29 10.82
CA GLU A 135 3.31 -7.49 11.61
C GLU A 135 3.81 -7.15 13.00
N ALA A 136 4.63 -6.10 13.13
CA ALA A 136 5.10 -5.64 14.43
C ALA A 136 3.95 -5.11 15.29
N GLN A 137 3.00 -4.37 14.71
CA GLN A 137 1.83 -3.89 15.45
C GLN A 137 0.98 -5.06 15.97
N LEU A 138 0.70 -6.03 15.13
CA LEU A 138 -0.06 -7.21 15.53
C LEU A 138 0.67 -8.02 16.60
N HIS A 139 2.00 -8.13 16.51
CA HIS A 139 2.80 -8.77 17.54
C HIS A 139 2.70 -8.04 18.88
N GLN A 140 2.79 -6.71 18.86
CA GLN A 140 2.65 -5.90 20.08
C GLN A 140 1.27 -6.06 20.72
N ILE A 141 0.23 -6.10 19.91
CA ILE A 141 -1.14 -6.33 20.41
C ILE A 141 -1.20 -7.69 21.12
N LYS A 142 -0.61 -8.71 20.54
CA LYS A 142 -0.58 -10.06 21.13
C LYS A 142 0.18 -10.09 22.45
N GLU A 143 1.34 -9.44 22.51
CA GLU A 143 2.21 -9.45 23.70
C GLU A 143 1.70 -8.55 24.82
N MET A 144 1.23 -7.36 24.49
CA MET A 144 0.82 -6.34 25.47
C MET A 144 -0.65 -6.46 25.86
N GLY A 145 -1.48 -7.08 25.03
CA GLY A 145 -2.92 -7.01 25.08
C GLY A 145 -3.44 -5.78 24.35
N TYR A 146 -4.62 -5.90 23.75
CA TYR A 146 -5.16 -4.87 22.84
C TYR A 146 -5.36 -3.52 23.56
N GLN A 147 -5.94 -3.55 24.76
CA GLN A 147 -6.21 -2.31 25.50
C GLN A 147 -4.92 -1.57 25.86
N ASN A 148 -3.90 -2.30 26.32
CA ASN A 148 -2.60 -1.70 26.64
C ASN A 148 -1.93 -1.13 25.40
N TYR A 149 -2.00 -1.84 24.27
CA TYR A 149 -1.49 -1.34 23.00
C TYR A 149 -2.13 -0.01 22.64
N LEU A 150 -3.45 0.10 22.74
CA LEU A 150 -4.18 1.30 22.36
C LEU A 150 -3.78 2.53 23.21
N THR A 151 -3.44 2.34 24.50
CA THR A 151 -3.02 3.46 25.33
C THR A 151 -1.74 4.13 24.82
N ARG A 152 -0.94 3.42 24.05
CA ARG A 152 0.31 3.94 23.49
C ARG A 152 0.11 4.68 22.16
N GLN A 153 -1.11 4.69 21.65
CA GLN A 153 -1.42 5.27 20.34
C GLN A 153 -2.02 6.67 20.43
N VAL A 154 -2.31 7.13 21.62
CA VAL A 154 -2.75 8.51 21.87
C VAL A 154 -1.52 9.41 21.97
N ASN A 155 -1.68 10.68 21.56
CA ASN A 155 -0.63 11.66 21.67
C ASN A 155 -0.66 12.27 23.07
N HIS A 156 0.39 12.00 23.86
CA HIS A 156 0.53 12.52 25.22
C HIS A 156 1.41 13.78 25.23
N GLU A 157 0.96 14.84 24.56
CA GLU A 157 1.61 16.12 24.70
C GLU A 157 1.19 16.75 26.03
N SER A 158 2.12 16.90 26.89
CA SER A 158 1.94 17.62 28.16
C SER A 158 1.96 19.12 27.92
#